data_b15a31ca329925d96217f81abe69ab20
#
_entry.id   b15a31ca329925d96217f81abe69ab20
#
_cell.length_a   1.000
_cell.length_b   1.000
_cell.length_c   1.000
_cell.angle_alpha   90.00
_cell.angle_beta   90.00
_cell.angle_gamma   90.00
#
_symmetry.space_group_name_H-M   'P 1'
#
loop_
_entity.id
_entity.type
_entity.pdbx_description
1 polymer ?
#
loop_
_entity_poly.entity_id
_entity_poly.type
_entity_poly.pdbx_seq_one_letter_code
_entity_poly.pdbx_strand_id
1 'polypeptide(L)'
;NRTGVDAPAWIAALPGIGEKVSGYWTELLGQPHALGTWIEMISGQHLGNIYRVVLSATGNAFHVMLTTLFMLITLLFVYKDGHRMVGQLDILGERILPLRWHRFSRVVPATISATVTGMGLIAIGEGLVLGIAYWIAGVPNHVLLGVVTAFMAMIPGGAPLSFTLVSLYLIASGQHIAGFGLFAWGSIELFIVDKTLRPRLVGGPVKLPFLPTFFGLVGGVKTMGFIGLFIGPVLMALIVALWREWLVDVKATPPIDKV
;
A
#
# COMPACT_ATOMS: atom_id res chain seq x y z
N ASN A 1 17.98 17.48 -34.55
CA ASN A 1 16.95 18.48 -34.87
C ASN A 1 17.56 19.88 -34.69
N ARG A 2 17.62 20.65 -35.79
CA ARG A 2 18.15 22.03 -35.80
C ARG A 2 17.07 23.06 -35.45
N THR A 3 15.87 22.65 -35.22
CA THR A 3 14.71 23.48 -34.86
C THR A 3 14.17 23.02 -33.51
N GLY A 4 13.91 23.96 -32.59
CA GLY A 4 13.29 23.68 -31.33
C GLY A 4 11.89 23.09 -31.50
N VAL A 5 11.29 22.58 -30.42
CA VAL A 5 9.92 22.01 -30.44
C VAL A 5 8.94 23.15 -30.14
N ASP A 6 8.20 23.61 -31.18
CA ASP A 6 7.15 24.62 -31.01
C ASP A 6 6.04 24.12 -30.07
N ALA A 7 5.45 25.05 -29.30
CA ALA A 7 4.33 24.72 -28.42
C ALA A 7 3.14 24.22 -29.24
N PRO A 8 2.54 23.06 -28.88
CA PRO A 8 1.35 22.57 -29.57
C PRO A 8 0.21 23.59 -29.52
N ALA A 9 -0.53 23.73 -30.61
CA ALA A 9 -1.59 24.74 -30.78
C ALA A 9 -2.68 24.69 -29.70
N TRP A 10 -2.90 23.52 -29.09
CA TRP A 10 -3.88 23.35 -27.98
C TRP A 10 -3.43 24.04 -26.68
N ILE A 11 -2.12 24.25 -26.45
CA ILE A 11 -1.61 24.96 -25.26
C ILE A 11 -1.94 26.44 -25.37
N ALA A 12 -1.75 27.02 -26.58
CA ALA A 12 -2.07 28.41 -26.82
C ALA A 12 -3.58 28.71 -26.73
N ALA A 13 -4.43 27.69 -26.94
CA ALA A 13 -5.87 27.80 -26.90
C ALA A 13 -6.47 27.75 -25.47
N LEU A 14 -5.69 27.57 -24.41
CA LEU A 14 -6.18 27.51 -23.04
C LEU A 14 -6.55 28.91 -22.54
N PRO A 15 -7.82 29.14 -22.15
CA PRO A 15 -8.28 30.46 -21.69
C PRO A 15 -7.62 30.86 -20.36
N GLY A 16 -6.94 32.01 -20.37
CA GLY A 16 -6.35 32.63 -19.16
C GLY A 16 -4.94 32.18 -18.77
N ILE A 17 -4.45 31.05 -19.24
CA ILE A 17 -3.11 30.52 -18.91
C ILE A 17 -2.29 30.11 -20.14
N GLY A 18 -2.90 30.05 -21.33
CA GLY A 18 -2.26 29.57 -22.57
C GLY A 18 -1.00 30.32 -22.92
N GLU A 19 -0.99 31.67 -22.86
CA GLU A 19 0.19 32.49 -23.14
C GLU A 19 1.34 32.27 -22.18
N LYS A 20 1.05 32.10 -20.87
CA LYS A 20 2.09 31.83 -19.87
C LYS A 20 2.71 30.44 -20.04
N VAL A 21 1.87 29.44 -20.30
CA VAL A 21 2.34 28.06 -20.49
C VAL A 21 3.09 27.90 -21.80
N SER A 22 2.64 28.55 -22.89
CA SER A 22 3.37 28.56 -24.15
C SER A 22 4.71 29.32 -24.07
N GLY A 23 4.77 30.38 -23.26
CA GLY A 23 6.02 31.07 -22.93
C GLY A 23 7.05 30.18 -22.25
N TYR A 24 6.63 29.48 -21.17
CA TYR A 24 7.48 28.50 -20.48
C TYR A 24 7.89 27.33 -21.40
N TRP A 25 6.98 26.86 -22.25
CA TRP A 25 7.28 25.82 -23.23
C TRP A 25 8.39 26.25 -24.21
N THR A 26 8.28 27.46 -24.76
CA THR A 26 9.24 27.99 -25.70
C THR A 26 10.60 28.29 -25.05
N GLU A 27 10.59 28.72 -23.79
CA GLU A 27 11.80 28.94 -22.99
C GLU A 27 12.53 27.64 -22.67
N LEU A 28 11.78 26.56 -22.31
CA LEU A 28 12.33 25.26 -21.88
C LEU A 28 12.69 24.34 -23.08
N LEU A 29 11.91 24.34 -24.16
CA LEU A 29 12.02 23.37 -25.24
C LEU A 29 12.20 24.02 -26.65
N GLY A 30 11.92 25.30 -26.78
CA GLY A 30 12.01 26.02 -28.03
C GLY A 30 13.43 26.43 -28.46
N GLN A 31 14.43 26.28 -27.58
CA GLN A 31 15.80 26.61 -27.94
C GLN A 31 16.46 25.49 -28.77
N PRO A 32 17.19 25.83 -29.85
CA PRO A 32 18.02 24.87 -30.57
C PRO A 32 19.02 24.24 -29.58
N HIS A 33 19.05 22.92 -29.48
CA HIS A 33 19.88 22.13 -28.54
C HIS A 33 19.36 21.96 -27.10
N ALA A 34 18.19 22.49 -26.75
CA ALA A 34 17.61 22.24 -25.41
C ALA A 34 17.55 20.75 -25.10
N LEU A 35 17.10 19.90 -26.01
CA LEU A 35 17.09 18.44 -25.84
C LEU A 35 18.50 17.86 -25.72
N GLY A 36 19.50 18.38 -26.40
CA GLY A 36 20.90 17.94 -26.28
C GLY A 36 21.49 18.25 -24.92
N THR A 37 21.26 19.44 -24.38
CA THR A 37 21.70 19.84 -23.03
C THR A 37 20.95 19.02 -21.92
N TRP A 38 19.68 18.73 -22.10
CA TRP A 38 18.95 17.84 -21.20
C TRP A 38 19.49 16.40 -21.24
N ILE A 39 19.79 15.88 -22.43
CA ILE A 39 20.41 14.55 -22.61
C ILE A 39 21.83 14.52 -22.03
N GLU A 40 22.64 15.55 -22.21
CA GLU A 40 23.96 15.66 -21.58
C GLU A 40 23.89 15.81 -20.06
N MET A 41 22.93 16.59 -19.53
CA MET A 41 22.71 16.74 -18.09
C MET A 41 22.23 15.43 -17.46
N ILE A 42 21.39 14.66 -18.18
CA ILE A 42 20.91 13.34 -17.73
C ILE A 42 22.01 12.28 -17.88
N SER A 43 22.78 12.28 -18.97
CA SER A 43 23.83 11.27 -19.21
C SER A 43 25.11 11.48 -18.41
N GLY A 44 25.53 12.74 -18.24
CA GLY A 44 26.79 13.05 -17.55
C GLY A 44 26.78 12.80 -16.05
N GLN A 45 25.67 13.06 -15.36
CA GLN A 45 25.54 12.82 -13.92
C GLN A 45 25.05 11.40 -13.56
N HIS A 46 24.28 10.77 -14.44
CA HIS A 46 23.70 9.45 -14.14
C HIS A 46 24.64 8.29 -14.41
N LEU A 47 25.60 8.37 -15.32
CA LEU A 47 26.60 7.31 -15.50
C LEU A 47 27.47 7.14 -14.25
N GLY A 48 27.86 8.23 -13.60
CA GLY A 48 28.57 8.18 -12.31
C GLY A 48 27.69 7.68 -11.15
N ASN A 49 26.38 7.99 -11.19
CA ASN A 49 25.42 7.49 -10.22
C ASN A 49 25.05 6.03 -10.46
N ILE A 50 24.88 5.62 -11.71
CA ILE A 50 24.64 4.20 -12.06
C ILE A 50 25.85 3.36 -11.66
N TYR A 51 27.07 3.80 -11.89
CA TYR A 51 28.28 3.09 -11.43
C TYR A 51 28.35 3.00 -9.90
N ARG A 52 28.03 4.07 -9.17
CA ARG A 52 27.89 4.05 -7.70
C ARG A 52 26.74 3.18 -7.22
N VAL A 53 25.58 3.24 -7.89
CA VAL A 53 24.43 2.37 -7.55
C VAL A 53 24.73 0.91 -7.84
N VAL A 54 25.42 0.58 -8.93
CA VAL A 54 25.85 -0.79 -9.22
C VAL A 54 26.91 -1.27 -8.23
N LEU A 55 27.89 -0.44 -7.86
CA LEU A 55 28.89 -0.77 -6.84
C LEU A 55 28.26 -0.89 -5.44
N SER A 56 27.34 0.00 -5.07
CA SER A 56 26.59 -0.11 -3.81
C SER A 56 25.61 -1.29 -3.81
N ALA A 57 25.02 -1.62 -4.96
CA ALA A 57 24.18 -2.81 -5.12
C ALA A 57 24.99 -4.10 -4.97
N THR A 58 26.24 -4.14 -5.46
CA THR A 58 27.12 -5.30 -5.28
C THR A 58 27.56 -5.46 -3.82
N GLY A 59 27.86 -4.39 -3.11
CA GLY A 59 28.13 -4.41 -1.66
C GLY A 59 26.88 -4.77 -0.84
N ASN A 60 25.71 -4.35 -1.27
CA ASN A 60 24.44 -4.70 -0.64
C ASN A 60 23.94 -6.11 -1.01
N ALA A 61 24.35 -6.68 -2.15
CA ALA A 61 23.89 -8.01 -2.57
C ALA A 61 24.29 -9.10 -1.56
N PHE A 62 25.51 -9.05 -1.03
CA PHE A 62 25.95 -9.97 0.02
C PHE A 62 25.17 -9.77 1.32
N HIS A 63 24.90 -8.52 1.71
CA HIS A 63 24.07 -8.21 2.88
C HIS A 63 22.62 -8.67 2.69
N VAL A 64 22.02 -8.42 1.53
CA VAL A 64 20.68 -8.92 1.19
C VAL A 64 20.62 -10.43 1.19
N MET A 65 21.62 -11.10 0.60
CA MET A 65 21.70 -12.56 0.58
C MET A 65 21.80 -13.13 2.00
N LEU A 66 22.69 -12.58 2.84
CA LEU A 66 22.82 -12.98 4.24
C LEU A 66 21.52 -12.75 5.02
N THR A 67 20.91 -11.56 4.88
CA THR A 67 19.66 -11.22 5.56
C THR A 67 18.53 -12.17 5.14
N THR A 68 18.43 -12.46 3.84
CA THR A 68 17.45 -13.42 3.32
C THR A 68 17.71 -14.83 3.85
N LEU A 69 18.97 -15.26 3.89
CA LEU A 69 19.35 -16.57 4.43
C LEU A 69 18.96 -16.68 5.92
N PHE A 70 19.33 -15.69 6.73
CA PHE A 70 18.94 -15.68 8.15
C PHE A 70 17.43 -15.60 8.34
N MET A 71 16.72 -14.82 7.51
CA MET A 71 15.27 -14.77 7.52
C MET A 71 14.65 -16.16 7.24
N LEU A 72 15.13 -16.86 6.22
CA LEU A 72 14.63 -18.19 5.87
C LEU A 72 14.95 -19.22 6.97
N ILE A 73 16.15 -19.17 7.56
CA ILE A 73 16.54 -20.03 8.68
C ILE A 73 15.62 -19.74 9.88
N THR A 74 15.42 -18.48 10.24
CA THR A 74 14.53 -18.09 11.33
C THR A 74 13.10 -18.56 11.09
N LEU A 75 12.59 -18.36 9.87
CA LEU A 75 11.25 -18.82 9.47
C LEU A 75 11.11 -20.34 9.62
N LEU A 76 12.14 -21.09 9.20
CA LEU A 76 12.16 -22.53 9.32
C LEU A 76 12.12 -23.00 10.79
N PHE A 77 12.90 -22.36 11.67
CA PHE A 77 12.89 -22.68 13.10
C PHE A 77 11.56 -22.29 13.75
N VAL A 78 11.01 -21.11 13.43
CA VAL A 78 9.69 -20.69 13.95
C VAL A 78 8.61 -21.66 13.48
N TYR A 79 8.67 -22.10 12.22
CA TYR A 79 7.69 -23.06 11.69
C TYR A 79 7.81 -24.45 12.32
N LYS A 80 9.06 -24.91 12.54
CA LYS A 80 9.36 -26.22 13.13
C LYS A 80 9.01 -26.28 14.64
N ASP A 81 9.42 -25.26 15.38
CA ASP A 81 9.30 -25.23 16.85
C ASP A 81 8.15 -24.35 17.36
N GLY A 82 7.31 -23.83 16.45
CA GLY A 82 6.24 -22.90 16.77
C GLY A 82 5.26 -23.42 17.85
N HIS A 83 4.92 -24.69 17.81
CA HIS A 83 4.07 -25.29 18.84
C HIS A 83 4.69 -25.27 20.25
N ARG A 84 6.01 -25.48 20.33
CA ARG A 84 6.74 -25.36 21.60
C ARG A 84 6.77 -23.92 22.10
N MET A 85 7.02 -22.96 21.20
CA MET A 85 7.03 -21.54 21.53
C MET A 85 5.66 -21.07 22.04
N VAL A 86 4.58 -21.48 21.38
CA VAL A 86 3.21 -21.16 21.82
C VAL A 86 2.94 -21.78 23.18
N GLY A 87 3.29 -23.04 23.42
CA GLY A 87 3.12 -23.68 24.74
C GLY A 87 3.88 -22.98 25.88
N GLN A 88 5.09 -22.47 25.60
CA GLN A 88 5.87 -21.67 26.58
C GLN A 88 5.21 -20.31 26.83
N LEU A 89 4.66 -19.66 25.79
CA LEU A 89 3.91 -18.43 25.91
C LEU A 89 2.62 -18.63 26.70
N ASP A 90 1.95 -19.77 26.55
CA ASP A 90 0.74 -20.08 27.30
C ASP A 90 1.05 -20.23 28.81
N ILE A 91 2.12 -20.96 29.18
CA ILE A 91 2.54 -21.09 30.58
C ILE A 91 2.90 -19.71 31.18
N LEU A 92 3.65 -18.89 30.45
CA LEU A 92 4.01 -17.53 30.88
C LEU A 92 2.78 -16.64 31.01
N GLY A 93 1.90 -16.70 30.03
CA GLY A 93 0.71 -15.89 29.95
C GLY A 93 -0.29 -16.22 31.07
N GLU A 94 -0.50 -17.49 31.39
CA GLU A 94 -1.30 -17.91 32.53
C GLU A 94 -0.74 -17.45 33.87
N ARG A 95 0.58 -17.37 33.97
CA ARG A 95 1.24 -16.87 35.17
C ARG A 95 1.11 -15.35 35.37
N ILE A 96 1.11 -14.59 34.27
CA ILE A 96 1.05 -13.10 34.28
C ILE A 96 -0.42 -12.63 34.34
N LEU A 97 -1.32 -13.30 33.60
CA LEU A 97 -2.72 -12.91 33.40
C LEU A 97 -3.65 -14.14 33.63
N PRO A 98 -3.73 -14.73 34.85
CA PRO A 98 -4.30 -16.03 35.09
C PRO A 98 -5.76 -16.21 34.62
N LEU A 99 -6.58 -15.15 34.68
CA LEU A 99 -8.00 -15.21 34.28
C LEU A 99 -8.27 -14.77 32.85
N ARG A 100 -7.32 -14.05 32.24
CA ARG A 100 -7.52 -13.38 30.93
C ARG A 100 -6.73 -14.01 29.80
N TRP A 101 -5.65 -14.75 30.13
CA TRP A 101 -4.74 -15.31 29.13
C TRP A 101 -5.45 -16.21 28.13
N HIS A 102 -6.30 -17.11 28.63
CA HIS A 102 -7.04 -18.07 27.78
C HIS A 102 -7.90 -17.38 26.71
N ARG A 103 -8.36 -16.16 26.96
CA ARG A 103 -9.12 -15.35 26.02
C ARG A 103 -8.18 -14.63 25.04
N PHE A 104 -7.11 -14.04 25.54
CA PHE A 104 -6.12 -13.36 24.71
C PHE A 104 -5.41 -14.30 23.74
N SER A 105 -5.02 -15.48 24.19
CA SER A 105 -4.33 -16.48 23.36
C SER A 105 -5.18 -16.97 22.18
N ARG A 106 -6.50 -16.78 22.21
CA ARG A 106 -7.41 -17.08 21.10
C ARG A 106 -7.72 -15.85 20.23
N VAL A 107 -7.98 -14.71 20.85
CA VAL A 107 -8.40 -13.49 20.14
C VAL A 107 -7.24 -12.90 19.32
N VAL A 108 -6.03 -12.91 19.87
CA VAL A 108 -4.84 -12.34 19.22
C VAL A 108 -4.51 -13.03 17.90
N PRO A 109 -4.27 -14.35 17.85
CA PRO A 109 -3.97 -15.04 16.59
C PRO A 109 -5.13 -14.98 15.60
N ALA A 110 -6.38 -15.10 16.08
CA ALA A 110 -7.55 -14.99 15.23
C ALA A 110 -7.67 -13.60 14.56
N THR A 111 -7.38 -12.53 15.31
CA THR A 111 -7.41 -11.17 14.79
C THR A 111 -6.31 -10.94 13.76
N ILE A 112 -5.08 -11.38 14.06
CA ILE A 112 -3.95 -11.27 13.12
C ILE A 112 -4.25 -12.05 11.83
N SER A 113 -4.66 -13.32 11.97
CA SER A 113 -4.96 -14.17 10.82
C SER A 113 -6.10 -13.58 9.98
N ALA A 114 -7.20 -13.17 10.59
CA ALA A 114 -8.32 -12.57 9.88
C ALA A 114 -7.93 -11.28 9.15
N THR A 115 -7.11 -10.42 9.80
CA THR A 115 -6.66 -9.16 9.21
C THR A 115 -5.73 -9.42 8.02
N VAL A 116 -4.70 -10.25 8.19
CA VAL A 116 -3.72 -10.53 7.12
C VAL A 116 -4.38 -11.26 5.95
N THR A 117 -5.15 -12.31 6.24
CA THR A 117 -5.85 -13.09 5.20
C THR A 117 -6.91 -12.24 4.49
N GLY A 118 -7.69 -11.47 5.25
CA GLY A 118 -8.72 -10.61 4.69
C GLY A 118 -8.16 -9.51 3.80
N MET A 119 -7.10 -8.83 4.25
CA MET A 119 -6.41 -7.82 3.43
C MET A 119 -5.77 -8.44 2.19
N GLY A 120 -5.14 -9.59 2.32
CA GLY A 120 -4.53 -10.30 1.18
C GLY A 120 -5.56 -10.72 0.13
N LEU A 121 -6.70 -11.27 0.54
CA LEU A 121 -7.78 -11.66 -0.38
C LEU A 121 -8.39 -10.46 -1.10
N ILE A 122 -8.64 -9.36 -0.37
CA ILE A 122 -9.12 -8.11 -0.97
C ILE A 122 -8.10 -7.58 -1.98
N ALA A 123 -6.84 -7.52 -1.62
CA ALA A 123 -5.77 -7.02 -2.46
C ALA A 123 -5.65 -7.82 -3.77
N ILE A 124 -5.70 -9.15 -3.69
CA ILE A 124 -5.69 -10.02 -4.87
C ILE A 124 -6.95 -9.78 -5.71
N GLY A 125 -8.12 -9.70 -5.08
CA GLY A 125 -9.39 -9.44 -5.75
C GLY A 125 -9.40 -8.10 -6.49
N GLU A 126 -9.02 -7.01 -5.83
CA GLU A 126 -8.93 -5.67 -6.42
C GLU A 126 -7.89 -5.61 -7.55
N GLY A 127 -6.72 -6.24 -7.36
CA GLY A 127 -5.70 -6.33 -8.40
C GLY A 127 -6.16 -7.07 -9.65
N LEU A 128 -6.92 -8.15 -9.49
CA LEU A 128 -7.51 -8.91 -10.60
C LEU A 128 -8.61 -8.12 -11.30
N VAL A 129 -9.57 -7.58 -10.56
CA VAL A 129 -10.72 -6.85 -11.13
C VAL A 129 -10.27 -5.59 -11.83
N LEU A 130 -9.41 -4.79 -11.19
CA LEU A 130 -8.86 -3.57 -11.79
C LEU A 130 -7.86 -3.90 -12.91
N GLY A 131 -7.07 -4.95 -12.80
CA GLY A 131 -6.20 -5.43 -13.87
C GLY A 131 -6.96 -5.79 -15.15
N ILE A 132 -8.12 -6.46 -15.03
CA ILE A 132 -9.03 -6.73 -16.14
C ILE A 132 -9.62 -5.43 -16.69
N ALA A 133 -10.01 -4.50 -15.81
CA ALA A 133 -10.51 -3.19 -16.23
C ALA A 133 -9.45 -2.39 -16.99
N TYR A 134 -8.19 -2.44 -16.57
CA TYR A 134 -7.06 -1.82 -17.29
C TYR A 134 -6.87 -2.45 -18.69
N TRP A 135 -7.00 -3.77 -18.79
CA TRP A 135 -6.95 -4.46 -20.07
C TRP A 135 -8.06 -4.01 -21.02
N ILE A 136 -9.30 -3.97 -20.54
CA ILE A 136 -10.46 -3.50 -21.32
C ILE A 136 -10.29 -2.03 -21.74
N ALA A 137 -9.74 -1.19 -20.86
CA ALA A 137 -9.45 0.21 -21.14
C ALA A 137 -8.27 0.42 -22.10
N GLY A 138 -7.58 -0.65 -22.55
CA GLY A 138 -6.46 -0.55 -23.47
C GLY A 138 -5.15 -0.03 -22.84
N VAL A 139 -5.01 -0.14 -21.52
CA VAL A 139 -3.80 0.34 -20.81
C VAL A 139 -2.62 -0.58 -21.13
N PRO A 140 -1.46 -0.03 -21.55
CA PRO A 140 -0.26 -0.84 -21.73
C PRO A 140 0.20 -1.42 -20.39
N ASN A 141 0.77 -2.64 -20.42
CA ASN A 141 1.26 -3.34 -19.23
C ASN A 141 0.19 -3.53 -18.11
N HIS A 142 -1.07 -3.74 -18.52
CA HIS A 142 -2.22 -3.90 -17.62
C HIS A 142 -2.01 -4.97 -16.55
N VAL A 143 -1.29 -6.07 -16.84
CA VAL A 143 -0.96 -7.12 -15.86
C VAL A 143 -0.06 -6.57 -14.77
N LEU A 144 1.02 -5.87 -15.13
CA LEU A 144 1.93 -5.25 -14.17
C LEU A 144 1.19 -4.22 -13.30
N LEU A 145 0.36 -3.38 -13.92
CA LEU A 145 -0.43 -2.38 -13.19
C LEU A 145 -1.47 -3.04 -12.28
N GLY A 146 -2.06 -4.16 -12.67
CA GLY A 146 -2.94 -4.96 -11.82
C GLY A 146 -2.21 -5.49 -10.58
N VAL A 147 -0.98 -6.02 -10.75
CA VAL A 147 -0.13 -6.46 -9.64
C VAL A 147 0.24 -5.28 -8.73
N VAL A 148 0.65 -4.14 -9.30
CA VAL A 148 0.93 -2.92 -8.51
C VAL A 148 -0.31 -2.46 -7.74
N THR A 149 -1.49 -2.51 -8.38
CA THR A 149 -2.77 -2.18 -7.73
C THR A 149 -3.08 -3.14 -6.58
N ALA A 150 -2.81 -4.45 -6.74
CA ALA A 150 -2.95 -5.41 -5.64
C ALA A 150 -2.09 -5.03 -4.43
N PHE A 151 -0.83 -4.68 -4.64
CA PHE A 151 0.02 -4.19 -3.54
C PHE A 151 -0.49 -2.88 -2.95
N MET A 152 -0.93 -1.94 -3.79
CA MET A 152 -1.52 -0.68 -3.33
C MET A 152 -2.81 -0.91 -2.53
N ALA A 153 -3.64 -1.87 -2.92
CA ALA A 153 -4.90 -2.20 -2.24
C ALA A 153 -4.73 -2.72 -0.80
N MET A 154 -3.54 -3.21 -0.45
CA MET A 154 -3.20 -3.54 0.94
C MET A 154 -3.11 -2.30 1.83
N ILE A 155 -2.93 -1.13 1.23
CA ILE A 155 -2.85 0.16 1.91
C ILE A 155 -4.25 0.80 1.87
N PRO A 156 -4.81 1.26 3.01
CA PRO A 156 -6.07 1.99 2.99
C PRO A 156 -5.99 3.23 2.09
N GLY A 157 -6.82 3.28 1.06
CA GLY A 157 -6.79 4.35 0.05
C GLY A 157 -5.83 4.11 -1.13
N GLY A 158 -5.10 3.00 -1.16
CA GLY A 158 -4.14 2.73 -2.24
C GLY A 158 -4.81 2.32 -3.55
N ALA A 159 -5.87 1.51 -3.51
CA ALA A 159 -6.62 1.14 -4.71
C ALA A 159 -7.24 2.36 -5.41
N PRO A 160 -7.97 3.28 -4.71
CA PRO A 160 -8.47 4.50 -5.35
C PRO A 160 -7.36 5.37 -5.93
N LEU A 161 -6.21 5.47 -5.27
CA LEU A 161 -5.07 6.18 -5.83
C LEU A 161 -4.58 5.53 -7.12
N SER A 162 -4.47 4.20 -7.16
CA SER A 162 -3.97 3.44 -8.31
C SER A 162 -4.86 3.64 -9.53
N PHE A 163 -6.17 3.35 -9.45
CA PHE A 163 -7.04 3.49 -10.61
C PHE A 163 -7.25 4.95 -11.01
N THR A 164 -7.21 5.90 -10.06
CA THR A 164 -7.29 7.33 -10.39
C THR A 164 -6.09 7.78 -11.21
N LEU A 165 -4.87 7.38 -10.85
CA LEU A 165 -3.66 7.71 -11.62
C LEU A 165 -3.70 7.10 -13.02
N VAL A 166 -4.14 5.84 -13.14
CA VAL A 166 -4.28 5.18 -14.46
C VAL A 166 -5.36 5.84 -15.31
N SER A 167 -6.49 6.22 -14.70
CA SER A 167 -7.57 6.95 -15.38
C SER A 167 -7.09 8.32 -15.88
N LEU A 168 -6.35 9.04 -15.06
CA LEU A 168 -5.78 10.34 -15.42
C LEU A 168 -4.76 10.19 -16.55
N TYR A 169 -3.93 9.15 -16.54
CA TYR A 169 -3.01 8.82 -17.62
C TYR A 169 -3.77 8.61 -18.95
N LEU A 170 -4.86 7.85 -18.96
CA LEU A 170 -5.68 7.63 -20.16
C LEU A 170 -6.28 8.93 -20.67
N ILE A 171 -6.82 9.78 -19.78
CA ILE A 171 -7.37 11.09 -20.15
C ILE A 171 -6.28 11.97 -20.76
N ALA A 172 -5.10 12.05 -20.16
CA ALA A 172 -3.98 12.82 -20.65
C ALA A 172 -3.44 12.28 -22.01
N SER A 173 -3.59 10.97 -22.27
CA SER A 173 -3.24 10.32 -23.54
C SER A 173 -4.30 10.52 -24.64
N GLY A 174 -5.35 11.30 -24.38
CA GLY A 174 -6.43 11.57 -25.35
C GLY A 174 -7.54 10.51 -25.36
N GLN A 175 -7.47 9.47 -24.54
CA GLN A 175 -8.47 8.40 -24.42
C GLN A 175 -9.51 8.76 -23.35
N HIS A 176 -10.23 9.85 -23.55
CA HIS A 176 -11.15 10.39 -22.53
C HIS A 176 -12.23 9.42 -22.12
N ILE A 177 -12.88 8.72 -23.07
CA ILE A 177 -13.96 7.77 -22.78
C ILE A 177 -13.45 6.60 -21.93
N ALA A 178 -12.30 6.04 -22.27
CA ALA A 178 -11.69 4.94 -21.52
C ALA A 178 -11.27 5.41 -20.12
N GLY A 179 -10.70 6.60 -19.99
CA GLY A 179 -10.28 7.16 -18.71
C GLY A 179 -11.45 7.44 -17.76
N PHE A 180 -12.50 8.11 -18.24
CA PHE A 180 -13.71 8.33 -17.42
C PHE A 180 -14.44 7.02 -17.10
N GLY A 181 -14.51 6.09 -18.07
CA GLY A 181 -15.10 4.77 -17.88
C GLY A 181 -14.36 3.96 -16.80
N LEU A 182 -13.02 3.97 -16.83
CA LEU A 182 -12.19 3.31 -15.83
C LEU A 182 -12.35 3.93 -14.44
N PHE A 183 -12.39 5.25 -14.36
CA PHE A 183 -12.62 5.96 -13.08
C PHE A 183 -13.98 5.64 -12.48
N ALA A 184 -15.03 5.65 -13.30
CA ALA A 184 -16.39 5.30 -12.87
C ALA A 184 -16.45 3.84 -12.39
N TRP A 185 -15.89 2.90 -13.17
CA TRP A 185 -15.82 1.47 -12.80
C TRP A 185 -15.07 1.26 -11.49
N GLY A 186 -13.85 1.80 -11.36
CA GLY A 186 -13.05 1.65 -10.15
C GLY A 186 -13.74 2.25 -8.91
N SER A 187 -14.47 3.36 -9.08
CA SER A 187 -15.25 3.96 -7.98
C SER A 187 -16.42 3.07 -7.55
N ILE A 188 -17.14 2.47 -8.50
CA ILE A 188 -18.25 1.55 -8.21
C ILE A 188 -17.72 0.26 -7.55
N GLU A 189 -16.66 -0.31 -8.10
CA GLU A 189 -16.02 -1.52 -7.59
C GLU A 189 -15.54 -1.29 -6.16
N LEU A 190 -14.78 -0.23 -5.92
CA LEU A 190 -14.30 0.13 -4.60
C LEU A 190 -15.45 0.30 -3.59
N PHE A 191 -16.54 0.97 -3.99
CA PHE A 191 -17.71 1.12 -3.14
C PHE A 191 -18.32 -0.23 -2.76
N ILE A 192 -18.42 -1.16 -3.71
CA ILE A 192 -18.91 -2.52 -3.47
C ILE A 192 -17.97 -3.25 -2.51
N VAL A 193 -16.67 -3.24 -2.76
CA VAL A 193 -15.66 -3.90 -1.92
C VAL A 193 -15.68 -3.36 -0.51
N ASP A 194 -15.67 -2.04 -0.34
CA ASP A 194 -15.66 -1.39 0.98
C ASP A 194 -16.93 -1.65 1.80
N LYS A 195 -18.09 -1.74 1.14
CA LYS A 195 -19.37 -1.94 1.83
C LYS A 195 -19.73 -3.41 2.07
N THR A 196 -19.22 -4.32 1.24
CA THR A 196 -19.62 -5.74 1.29
C THR A 196 -18.50 -6.70 1.66
N LEU A 197 -17.38 -6.66 0.94
CA LEU A 197 -16.27 -7.60 1.08
C LEU A 197 -15.37 -7.26 2.26
N ARG A 198 -14.97 -6.00 2.40
CA ARG A 198 -14.07 -5.57 3.48
C ARG A 198 -14.65 -5.85 4.88
N PRO A 199 -15.93 -5.56 5.20
CA PRO A 199 -16.50 -5.92 6.49
C PRO A 199 -16.60 -7.43 6.74
N ARG A 200 -16.74 -8.23 5.68
CA ARG A 200 -16.87 -9.69 5.78
C ARG A 200 -15.53 -10.39 5.91
N LEU A 201 -14.51 -9.93 5.19
CA LEU A 201 -13.19 -10.57 5.11
C LEU A 201 -12.21 -10.05 6.16
N VAL A 202 -12.20 -8.74 6.40
CA VAL A 202 -11.31 -8.07 7.38
C VAL A 202 -12.04 -7.87 8.72
N GLY A 203 -13.35 -7.99 8.71
CA GLY A 203 -14.23 -7.76 9.87
C GLY A 203 -14.20 -8.84 10.92
N GLY A 204 -13.12 -9.59 11.16
CA GLY A 204 -12.95 -10.58 12.23
C GLY A 204 -13.67 -10.19 13.54
N PRO A 205 -13.35 -10.72 14.67
CA PRO A 205 -14.03 -10.39 15.94
C PRO A 205 -13.97 -8.88 16.28
N VAL A 206 -13.17 -8.10 15.54
CA VAL A 206 -12.96 -6.66 15.77
C VAL A 206 -13.17 -5.87 14.50
N LYS A 207 -14.32 -5.16 14.44
CA LYS A 207 -14.52 -4.11 13.41
C LYS A 207 -13.54 -2.96 13.69
N LEU A 208 -12.55 -2.79 12.82
CA LEU A 208 -11.55 -1.73 12.97
C LEU A 208 -12.14 -0.38 12.52
N PRO A 209 -12.16 0.65 13.37
CA PRO A 209 -12.46 1.99 12.94
C PRO A 209 -11.37 2.50 11.98
N PHE A 210 -11.73 3.41 11.08
CA PHE A 210 -10.79 4.00 10.11
C PHE A 210 -9.58 4.66 10.78
N LEU A 211 -9.81 5.43 11.84
CA LEU A 211 -8.76 6.18 12.53
C LEU A 211 -7.62 5.30 13.08
N PRO A 212 -7.86 4.26 13.88
CA PRO A 212 -6.79 3.35 14.31
C PRO A 212 -6.02 2.75 13.15
N THR A 213 -6.71 2.31 12.09
CA THR A 213 -6.06 1.74 10.90
C THR A 213 -5.14 2.75 10.23
N PHE A 214 -5.60 3.99 10.07
CA PHE A 214 -4.83 5.08 9.50
C PHE A 214 -3.60 5.43 10.36
N PHE A 215 -3.75 5.58 11.66
CA PHE A 215 -2.62 5.83 12.56
C PHE A 215 -1.63 4.65 12.59
N GLY A 216 -2.12 3.44 12.55
CA GLY A 216 -1.27 2.25 12.43
C GLY A 216 -0.45 2.28 11.15
N LEU A 217 -1.07 2.62 10.03
CA LEU A 217 -0.42 2.75 8.73
C LEU A 217 0.69 3.82 8.78
N VAL A 218 0.33 5.05 9.14
CA VAL A 218 1.27 6.19 9.14
C VAL A 218 2.41 5.95 10.15
N GLY A 219 2.09 5.50 11.35
CA GLY A 219 3.09 5.16 12.36
C GLY A 219 3.98 3.99 11.94
N GLY A 220 3.40 2.95 11.37
CA GLY A 220 4.12 1.78 10.85
C GLY A 220 5.10 2.16 9.74
N VAL A 221 4.64 2.93 8.75
CA VAL A 221 5.51 3.40 7.66
C VAL A 221 6.67 4.24 8.19
N LYS A 222 6.39 5.14 9.13
CA LYS A 222 7.42 6.02 9.68
C LYS A 222 8.49 5.26 10.48
N THR A 223 8.12 4.18 11.16
CA THR A 223 9.03 3.43 12.04
C THR A 223 9.69 2.24 11.36
N MET A 224 8.98 1.52 10.49
CA MET A 224 9.40 0.25 9.87
C MET A 224 9.46 0.32 8.32
N GLY A 225 9.20 1.50 7.73
CA GLY A 225 9.16 1.65 6.28
C GLY A 225 8.05 0.80 5.63
N PHE A 226 8.36 0.17 4.51
CA PHE A 226 7.38 -0.62 3.73
C PHE A 226 6.75 -1.77 4.55
N ILE A 227 7.51 -2.44 5.40
CA ILE A 227 6.99 -3.51 6.27
C ILE A 227 5.93 -2.96 7.24
N GLY A 228 6.11 -1.72 7.69
CA GLY A 228 5.17 -1.04 8.57
C GLY A 228 3.78 -0.80 7.97
N LEU A 229 3.65 -0.79 6.62
CA LEU A 229 2.36 -0.75 5.95
C LEU A 229 1.45 -1.93 6.32
N PHE A 230 2.05 -3.09 6.58
CA PHE A 230 1.35 -4.31 6.97
C PHE A 230 1.24 -4.45 8.48
N ILE A 231 2.37 -4.28 9.17
CA ILE A 231 2.43 -4.48 10.62
C ILE A 231 1.63 -3.41 11.36
N GLY A 232 1.63 -2.17 10.90
CA GLY A 232 0.93 -1.05 11.56
C GLY A 232 -0.57 -1.30 11.74
N PRO A 233 -1.34 -1.55 10.67
CA PRO A 233 -2.75 -1.90 10.79
C PRO A 233 -3.02 -3.14 11.63
N VAL A 234 -2.16 -4.18 11.55
CA VAL A 234 -2.28 -5.40 12.37
C VAL A 234 -2.10 -5.09 13.85
N LEU A 235 -1.09 -4.29 14.21
CA LEU A 235 -0.88 -3.87 15.60
C LEU A 235 -2.05 -3.06 16.13
N MET A 236 -2.59 -2.14 15.33
CA MET A 236 -3.76 -1.36 15.74
C MET A 236 -5.01 -2.23 15.86
N ALA A 237 -5.18 -3.24 14.99
CA ALA A 237 -6.24 -4.24 15.11
C ALA A 237 -6.15 -4.97 16.47
N LEU A 238 -4.95 -5.38 16.82
CA LEU A 238 -4.67 -6.05 18.08
C LEU A 238 -4.96 -5.15 19.27
N ILE A 239 -4.50 -3.91 19.26
CA ILE A 239 -4.77 -2.94 20.34
C ILE A 239 -6.27 -2.70 20.51
N VAL A 240 -7.01 -2.52 19.42
CA VAL A 240 -8.47 -2.32 19.47
C VAL A 240 -9.18 -3.59 19.95
N ALA A 241 -8.71 -4.78 19.57
CA ALA A 241 -9.25 -6.05 20.04
C ALA A 241 -9.08 -6.18 21.56
N LEU A 242 -7.86 -5.95 22.05
CA LEU A 242 -7.54 -6.00 23.48
C LEU A 242 -8.31 -4.94 24.27
N TRP A 243 -8.44 -3.73 23.75
CA TRP A 243 -9.21 -2.65 24.37
C TRP A 243 -10.70 -3.01 24.53
N ARG A 244 -11.30 -3.54 23.47
CA ARG A 244 -12.71 -3.97 23.51
C ARG A 244 -12.94 -5.10 24.51
N GLU A 245 -12.03 -6.06 24.54
CA GLU A 245 -12.09 -7.16 25.48
C GLU A 245 -12.02 -6.67 26.93
N TRP A 246 -11.15 -5.68 27.17
CA TRP A 246 -11.02 -5.08 28.50
C TRP A 246 -12.30 -4.33 28.93
N LEU A 247 -12.94 -3.62 27.99
CA LEU A 247 -14.21 -2.93 28.26
C LEU A 247 -15.37 -3.88 28.56
N VAL A 248 -15.39 -5.05 27.97
CA VAL A 248 -16.41 -6.07 28.26
C VAL A 248 -16.26 -6.59 29.67
N ASP A 249 -15.04 -6.85 30.13
CA ASP A 249 -14.77 -7.29 31.49
C ASP A 249 -15.19 -6.26 32.56
N VAL A 250 -14.94 -4.96 32.30
CA VAL A 250 -15.34 -3.88 33.21
C VAL A 250 -16.86 -3.78 33.34
N LYS A 251 -17.61 -4.06 32.27
CA LYS A 251 -19.08 -4.04 32.29
C LYS A 251 -19.68 -5.28 32.93
N ALA A 252 -18.95 -6.39 32.93
CA ALA A 252 -19.39 -7.63 33.53
C ALA A 252 -19.16 -7.70 35.07
N THR A 253 -18.32 -6.80 35.61
CA THR A 253 -18.15 -6.68 37.07
C THR A 253 -19.26 -5.78 37.59
N PRO A 254 -20.22 -6.30 38.39
CA PRO A 254 -21.25 -5.45 38.99
C PRO A 254 -20.59 -4.38 39.84
N PRO A 255 -21.16 -3.17 39.92
CA PRO A 255 -20.66 -2.14 40.82
C PRO A 255 -20.67 -2.73 42.24
N ILE A 256 -19.51 -2.61 42.91
CA ILE A 256 -19.43 -2.94 44.34
C ILE A 256 -20.39 -1.96 45.01
N ASP A 257 -21.58 -2.47 45.30
CA ASP A 257 -22.63 -1.72 45.96
C ASP A 257 -22.09 -1.20 47.29
N LYS A 258 -22.29 0.09 47.45
CA LYS A 258 -22.03 0.88 48.63
C LYS A 258 -22.64 0.15 49.83
N VAL A 259 -21.78 -0.30 50.74
CA VAL A 259 -22.14 -0.53 52.13
C VAL A 259 -21.93 0.79 52.87
#